data_f3fa4a607ed47e9a1c3b93c09dca14cb
#
_entry.id   f3fa4a607ed47e9a1c3b93c09dca14cb
#
_cell.length_a   1.000
_cell.length_b   1.000
_cell.length_c   1.000
_cell.angle_alpha   90.00
_cell.angle_beta   90.00
_cell.angle_gamma   90.00
#
_symmetry.space_group_name_H-M   'P 1'
#
loop_
_entity.id
_entity.type
_entity.pdbx_description
1 polymer ?
#
loop_
_entity_poly.entity_id
_entity_poly.type
_entity_poly.pdbx_seq_one_letter_code
_entity_poly.pdbx_strand_id
1 'polypeptide(L)'
;MNKELSGVWKKQEIITFNLPELDSLKGYDLFINLRNTNDYKFNNLHLIVAMNFPYGKIVTDTLEYKMAKPDGTWLGNGISDVKENKLWYKENVTFSEKGIYKVSISHAMRNNGDVTGVKNLDGIIDVG
;
A
#
# COMPACT_ATOMS: atom_id res chain seq x y z
N MET A 1 -9.89 -7.83 -1.50
CA MET A 1 -9.82 -6.58 -2.29
C MET A 1 -8.40 -6.41 -2.83
N ASN A 2 -8.22 -6.68 -4.10
CA ASN A 2 -6.91 -6.56 -4.73
C ASN A 2 -7.03 -5.83 -6.07
N LYS A 3 -6.03 -5.05 -6.39
CA LYS A 3 -5.84 -4.44 -7.70
C LYS A 3 -4.60 -5.03 -8.34
N GLU A 4 -4.79 -5.71 -9.47
CA GLU A 4 -3.66 -6.23 -10.27
C GLU A 4 -3.04 -5.09 -11.09
N LEU A 5 -1.72 -5.07 -11.09
CA LEU A 5 -0.92 -4.17 -11.91
C LEU A 5 -0.12 -5.01 -12.90
N SER A 6 0.16 -4.43 -14.06
CA SER A 6 0.89 -5.14 -15.14
C SER A 6 2.41 -5.20 -14.91
N GLY A 7 2.86 -5.13 -13.65
CA GLY A 7 4.27 -5.10 -13.28
C GLY A 7 4.84 -3.71 -13.13
N VAL A 8 4.04 -2.68 -13.34
CA VAL A 8 4.43 -1.28 -13.20
C VAL A 8 3.34 -0.51 -12.45
N TRP A 9 3.73 0.22 -11.42
CA TRP A 9 2.84 1.12 -10.71
C TRP A 9 3.21 2.57 -11.05
N LYS A 10 2.36 3.24 -11.80
CA LYS A 10 2.59 4.61 -12.21
C LYS A 10 2.40 5.58 -11.04
N LYS A 11 3.21 6.64 -11.01
CA LYS A 11 3.13 7.67 -9.96
C LYS A 11 1.73 8.28 -9.83
N GLN A 12 1.04 8.46 -10.95
CA GLN A 12 -0.28 9.06 -10.99
C GLN A 12 -1.41 8.05 -10.79
N GLU A 13 -1.08 6.77 -10.71
CA GLU A 13 -2.07 5.71 -10.52
C GLU A 13 -2.42 5.58 -9.04
N ILE A 14 -3.61 6.05 -8.70
CA ILE A 14 -4.15 5.96 -7.33
C ILE A 14 -5.09 4.77 -7.29
N ILE A 15 -4.79 3.82 -6.40
CA ILE A 15 -5.59 2.61 -6.23
C ILE A 15 -6.59 2.87 -5.12
N THR A 16 -7.88 2.73 -5.43
CA THR A 16 -8.95 3.03 -4.49
C THR A 16 -9.78 1.79 -4.21
N PHE A 17 -10.03 1.53 -2.93
CA PHE A 17 -10.88 0.45 -2.45
C PHE A 17 -12.03 1.00 -1.62
N ASN A 18 -13.22 0.43 -1.80
CA ASN A 18 -14.34 0.62 -0.89
C ASN A 18 -14.29 -0.48 0.16
N LEU A 19 -14.24 -0.12 1.44
CA LEU A 19 -14.27 -1.10 2.50
C LEU A 19 -15.66 -1.71 2.62
N PRO A 20 -15.77 -3.01 2.94
CA PRO A 20 -17.06 -3.61 3.25
C PRO A 20 -17.66 -2.98 4.50
N GLU A 21 -18.94 -3.17 4.72
CA GLU A 21 -19.56 -2.73 5.96
C GLU A 21 -18.95 -3.48 7.14
N LEU A 22 -18.46 -2.72 8.15
CA LEU A 22 -17.77 -3.24 9.29
C LEU A 22 -18.58 -2.97 10.57
N ASP A 23 -18.42 -3.84 11.57
CA ASP A 23 -19.07 -3.68 12.86
C ASP A 23 -18.51 -2.46 13.61
N SER A 24 -19.36 -1.49 13.89
CA SER A 24 -18.95 -0.24 14.56
C SER A 24 -18.53 -0.43 16.03
N LEU A 25 -18.80 -1.58 16.60
CA LEU A 25 -18.45 -1.89 18.00
C LEU A 25 -17.11 -2.64 18.13
N LYS A 26 -16.50 -3.04 17.00
CA LYS A 26 -15.25 -3.79 16.98
C LYS A 26 -14.09 -2.91 16.57
N GLY A 27 -12.91 -3.23 17.09
CA GLY A 27 -11.64 -2.70 16.60
C GLY A 27 -11.09 -3.62 15.50
N TYR A 28 -10.50 -3.02 14.49
CA TYR A 28 -9.91 -3.73 13.35
C TYR A 28 -8.46 -3.36 13.18
N ASP A 29 -7.66 -4.36 12.82
CA ASP A 29 -6.29 -4.16 12.37
C ASP A 29 -6.28 -4.11 10.85
N LEU A 30 -5.66 -3.08 10.29
CA LEU A 30 -5.63 -2.86 8.84
C LEU A 30 -4.23 -3.11 8.29
N PHE A 31 -4.17 -3.87 7.20
CA PHE A 31 -2.93 -4.21 6.51
C PHE A 31 -3.06 -3.90 5.03
N ILE A 32 -1.94 -3.55 4.43
CA ILE A 32 -1.81 -3.43 2.99
C ILE A 32 -1.08 -4.68 2.50
N ASN A 33 -1.71 -5.43 1.62
CA ASN A 33 -1.09 -6.60 0.99
C ASN A 33 -0.50 -6.19 -0.34
N LEU A 34 0.75 -6.55 -0.57
CA LEU A 34 1.47 -6.14 -1.76
C LEU A 34 2.33 -7.29 -2.26
N ARG A 35 2.31 -7.50 -3.58
CA ARG A 35 3.18 -8.48 -4.24
C ARG A 35 4.20 -7.75 -5.09
N ASN A 36 5.45 -8.16 -4.95
CA ASN A 36 6.54 -7.64 -5.76
C ASN A 36 7.31 -8.77 -6.44
N THR A 37 7.94 -8.43 -7.57
CA THR A 37 8.86 -9.30 -8.28
C THR A 37 10.30 -8.84 -8.07
N ASN A 38 11.25 -9.59 -8.64
CA ASN A 38 12.67 -9.22 -8.62
C ASN A 38 12.98 -7.95 -9.43
N ASP A 39 12.03 -7.45 -10.20
CA ASP A 39 12.16 -6.18 -10.94
C ASP A 39 12.07 -4.96 -10.04
N TYR A 40 11.59 -5.13 -8.79
CA TYR A 40 11.55 -4.05 -7.82
C TYR A 40 12.97 -3.65 -7.40
N LYS A 41 13.31 -2.37 -7.60
CA LYS A 41 14.70 -1.90 -7.52
C LYS A 41 15.10 -1.27 -6.18
N PHE A 42 14.16 -1.21 -5.23
CA PHE A 42 14.38 -0.54 -3.96
C PHE A 42 14.30 -1.53 -2.80
N ASN A 43 15.00 -1.24 -1.70
CA ASN A 43 14.88 -2.02 -0.47
C ASN A 43 13.82 -1.47 0.49
N ASN A 44 13.17 -0.37 0.12
CA ASN A 44 12.10 0.26 0.87
C ASN A 44 10.91 0.60 -0.04
N LEU A 45 9.80 0.98 0.58
CA LEU A 45 8.59 1.41 -0.13
C LEU A 45 7.96 2.56 0.63
N HIS A 46 7.72 3.67 -0.07
CA HIS A 46 6.98 4.82 0.46
C HIS A 46 5.59 4.86 -0.17
N LEU A 47 4.57 4.89 0.67
CA LEU A 47 3.18 4.96 0.25
C LEU A 47 2.49 6.18 0.85
N ILE A 48 1.54 6.72 0.11
CA ILE A 48 0.58 7.70 0.62
C ILE A 48 -0.78 7.00 0.66
N VAL A 49 -1.37 6.93 1.84
CA VAL A 49 -2.66 6.27 2.05
C VAL A 49 -3.64 7.30 2.61
N ALA A 50 -4.75 7.49 1.90
CA ALA A 50 -5.81 8.38 2.32
C ALA A 50 -7.07 7.57 2.62
N MET A 51 -7.65 7.78 3.80
CA MET A 51 -8.93 7.18 4.17
C MET A 51 -9.99 8.26 4.16
N ASN A 52 -10.99 8.10 3.30
CA ASN A 52 -12.14 8.98 3.20
C ASN A 52 -13.29 8.39 4.01
N PHE A 53 -13.73 9.12 5.04
CA PHE A 53 -14.82 8.73 5.91
C PHE A 53 -16.17 9.09 5.25
N PRO A 54 -17.25 8.35 5.56
CA PRO A 54 -18.56 8.62 4.95
C PRO A 54 -19.07 10.05 5.11
N TYR A 55 -18.73 10.72 6.23
CA TYR A 55 -19.19 12.09 6.50
C TYR A 55 -18.22 13.17 6.03
N GLY A 56 -17.22 12.82 5.21
CA GLY A 56 -16.36 13.78 4.54
C GLY A 56 -14.98 13.98 5.16
N LYS A 57 -14.70 13.41 6.32
CA LYS A 57 -13.35 13.46 6.93
C LYS A 57 -12.37 12.68 6.07
N ILE A 58 -11.16 13.22 5.90
CA ILE A 58 -10.07 12.55 5.19
C ILE A 58 -8.84 12.51 6.11
N VAL A 59 -8.30 11.31 6.28
CA VAL A 59 -7.05 11.10 7.03
C VAL A 59 -6.00 10.59 6.05
N THR A 60 -4.92 11.34 5.88
CA THR A 60 -3.82 10.98 4.97
C THR A 60 -2.57 10.68 5.77
N ASP A 61 -1.97 9.52 5.48
CA ASP A 61 -0.73 9.06 6.10
C ASP A 61 0.32 8.80 5.03
N THR A 62 1.57 9.16 5.34
CA THR A 62 2.73 8.76 4.54
C THR A 62 3.43 7.64 5.30
N LEU A 63 3.56 6.49 4.64
CA LEU A 63 4.09 5.27 5.25
C LEU A 63 5.38 4.84 4.57
N GLU A 64 6.32 4.35 5.36
CA GLU A 64 7.56 3.76 4.85
C GLU A 64 7.67 2.34 5.36
N TYR A 65 8.01 1.44 4.44
CA TYR A 65 8.20 0.01 4.75
C TYR A 65 9.54 -0.46 4.22
N LYS A 66 10.15 -1.38 4.95
CA LYS A 66 11.29 -2.14 4.44
C LYS A 66 10.79 -3.29 3.58
N MET A 67 11.39 -3.47 2.40
CA MET A 67 11.03 -4.54 1.48
C MET A 67 12.13 -5.60 1.40
N ALA A 68 13.36 -5.24 1.71
CA ALA A 68 14.51 -6.13 1.64
C ALA A 68 15.50 -5.81 2.76
N LYS A 69 16.31 -6.82 3.11
CA LYS A 69 17.46 -6.68 4.02
C LYS A 69 18.59 -5.92 3.31
N PRO A 70 19.58 -5.38 4.05
CA PRO A 70 20.72 -4.70 3.43
C PRO A 70 21.49 -5.54 2.41
N ASP A 71 21.45 -6.87 2.53
CA ASP A 71 22.10 -7.80 1.58
C ASP A 71 21.28 -8.05 0.31
N GLY A 72 20.10 -7.44 0.19
CA GLY A 72 19.20 -7.60 -0.95
C GLY A 72 18.16 -8.72 -0.82
N THR A 73 18.20 -9.48 0.27
CA THR A 73 17.20 -10.55 0.50
C THR A 73 15.83 -9.95 0.78
N TRP A 74 14.80 -10.41 0.07
CA TRP A 74 13.43 -9.94 0.24
C TRP A 74 12.87 -10.35 1.61
N LEU A 75 12.16 -9.41 2.26
CA LEU A 75 11.45 -9.66 3.51
C LEU A 75 10.11 -10.35 3.28
N GLY A 76 9.51 -10.18 2.10
CA GLY A 76 8.26 -10.83 1.74
C GLY A 76 8.40 -12.34 1.60
N ASN A 77 7.29 -13.03 1.66
CA ASN A 77 7.21 -14.49 1.61
C ASN A 77 6.87 -14.97 0.20
N GLY A 78 7.53 -16.03 -0.23
CA GLY A 78 7.26 -16.70 -1.50
C GLY A 78 8.43 -17.55 -1.93
N ILE A 79 8.15 -18.57 -2.71
CA ILE A 79 9.15 -19.55 -3.18
C ILE A 79 9.55 -19.35 -4.64
N SER A 80 8.97 -18.38 -5.32
CA SER A 80 9.27 -18.04 -6.72
C SER A 80 9.70 -16.58 -6.81
N ASP A 81 9.68 -16.03 -8.03
CA ASP A 81 10.03 -14.64 -8.27
C ASP A 81 9.03 -13.63 -7.68
N VAL A 82 7.87 -14.10 -7.22
CA VAL A 82 6.84 -13.25 -6.63
C VAL A 82 6.89 -13.37 -5.11
N LYS A 83 7.02 -12.23 -4.43
CA LYS A 83 7.02 -12.14 -2.96
C LYS A 83 5.77 -11.43 -2.48
N GLU A 84 5.13 -12.00 -1.45
CA GLU A 84 3.96 -11.41 -0.81
C GLU A 84 4.38 -10.68 0.45
N ASN A 85 3.88 -9.47 0.62
CA ASN A 85 4.16 -8.62 1.77
C ASN A 85 2.85 -8.23 2.45
N LYS A 86 2.79 -8.43 3.77
CA LYS A 86 1.69 -7.96 4.60
C LYS A 86 2.19 -6.76 5.39
N LEU A 87 1.78 -5.57 4.97
CA LEU A 87 2.29 -4.32 5.50
C LEU A 87 1.30 -3.73 6.50
N TRP A 88 1.77 -3.45 7.70
CA TRP A 88 0.94 -2.88 8.75
C TRP A 88 0.55 -1.43 8.40
N TYR A 89 -0.73 -1.12 8.52
CA TYR A 89 -1.25 0.22 8.28
C TYR A 89 -1.76 0.87 9.56
N LYS A 90 -2.76 0.29 10.19
CA LYS A 90 -3.33 0.77 11.45
C LYS A 90 -3.80 -0.39 12.29
N GLU A 91 -3.77 -0.23 13.61
CA GLU A 91 -4.33 -1.23 14.52
C GLU A 91 -5.45 -0.64 15.36
N ASN A 92 -6.36 -1.50 15.79
CA ASN A 92 -7.47 -1.19 16.69
C ASN A 92 -8.29 0.03 16.23
N VAL A 93 -8.61 0.08 14.94
CA VAL A 93 -9.42 1.14 14.34
C VAL A 93 -10.89 0.80 14.47
N THR A 94 -11.70 1.77 14.90
CA THR A 94 -13.16 1.62 14.93
C THR A 94 -13.77 2.43 13.80
N PHE A 95 -14.81 1.86 13.17
CA PHE A 95 -15.53 2.49 12.04
C PHE A 95 -16.92 2.89 12.51
N SER A 96 -17.02 4.06 13.17
CA SER A 96 -18.24 4.49 13.84
C SER A 96 -19.22 5.23 12.93
N GLU A 97 -18.78 5.72 11.78
CA GLU A 97 -19.67 6.40 10.83
C GLU A 97 -20.37 5.39 9.94
N LYS A 98 -21.65 5.61 9.70
CA LYS A 98 -22.43 4.77 8.77
C LYS A 98 -22.14 5.20 7.34
N GLY A 99 -21.92 4.22 6.47
CA GLY A 99 -21.68 4.46 5.05
C GLY A 99 -20.39 3.78 4.58
N ILE A 100 -19.92 4.21 3.41
CA ILE A 100 -18.77 3.61 2.75
C ILE A 100 -17.51 4.38 3.11
N TYR A 101 -16.51 3.66 3.63
CA TYR A 101 -15.14 4.16 3.79
C TYR A 101 -14.35 3.82 2.53
N LYS A 102 -13.64 4.80 1.98
CA LYS A 102 -12.77 4.61 0.81
C LYS A 102 -11.32 4.74 1.23
N VAL A 103 -10.50 3.82 0.77
CA VAL A 103 -9.05 3.87 0.98
C VAL A 103 -8.36 4.05 -0.36
N SER A 104 -7.55 5.09 -0.47
CA SER A 104 -6.79 5.39 -1.69
C SER A 104 -5.31 5.22 -1.40
N ILE A 105 -4.61 4.47 -2.26
CA ILE A 105 -3.20 4.13 -2.07
C ILE A 105 -2.43 4.58 -3.32
N SER A 106 -1.36 5.34 -3.10
CA SER A 106 -0.41 5.72 -4.15
C SER A 106 1.01 5.57 -3.63
N HIS A 107 1.99 5.43 -4.54
CA HIS A 107 3.38 5.39 -4.12
C HIS A 107 4.02 6.78 -4.19
N ALA A 108 4.99 7.00 -3.31
CA ALA A 108 5.75 8.24 -3.22
C ALA A 108 7.25 7.96 -3.34
N MET A 109 7.63 7.05 -4.25
CA MET A 109 9.02 6.65 -4.43
C MET A 109 9.83 7.73 -5.14
N ARG A 110 11.10 7.87 -4.74
CA ARG A 110 12.07 8.78 -5.35
C ARG A 110 13.40 8.07 -5.48
N ASN A 111 14.09 8.32 -6.60
CA ASN A 111 15.49 7.98 -6.71
C ASN A 111 16.30 8.90 -5.82
N ASN A 112 17.41 8.40 -5.29
CA ASN A 112 18.28 9.19 -4.43
C ASN A 112 18.76 10.46 -5.16
N GLY A 113 18.51 11.62 -4.54
CA GLY A 113 18.86 12.92 -5.12
C GLY A 113 17.88 13.45 -6.16
N ASP A 114 16.81 12.74 -6.46
CA ASP A 114 15.80 13.14 -7.44
C ASP A 114 14.62 13.82 -6.73
N VAL A 115 14.24 15.02 -7.17
CA VAL A 115 13.14 15.79 -6.58
C VAL A 115 11.78 15.50 -7.23
N THR A 116 11.77 14.93 -8.44
CA THR A 116 10.53 14.71 -9.20
C THR A 116 9.83 13.39 -8.86
N GLY A 117 10.51 12.50 -8.15
CA GLY A 117 9.99 11.18 -7.83
C GLY A 117 10.08 10.19 -8.99
N VAL A 118 9.76 8.95 -8.69
CA VAL A 118 9.73 7.85 -9.65
C VAL A 118 8.40 7.86 -10.38
N LYS A 119 8.43 7.97 -11.71
CA LYS A 119 7.20 7.99 -12.53
C LYS A 119 6.58 6.61 -12.65
N ASN A 120 7.41 5.59 -12.85
CA ASN A 120 6.98 4.20 -13.00
C ASN A 120 7.74 3.35 -12.01
N LEU A 121 7.03 2.73 -11.09
CA LEU A 121 7.62 1.82 -10.10
C LEU A 121 7.48 0.40 -10.61
N ASP A 122 8.61 -0.16 -11.05
CA ASP A 122 8.66 -1.52 -11.60
C ASP A 122 8.60 -2.56 -10.49
N GLY A 123 8.04 -3.72 -10.80
CA GLY A 123 8.08 -4.89 -9.94
C GLY A 123 6.95 -4.99 -8.94
N ILE A 124 5.98 -4.09 -8.94
CA ILE A 124 4.77 -4.22 -8.14
C ILE A 124 3.65 -4.77 -9.03
N ILE A 125 3.14 -5.93 -8.69
CA ILE A 125 2.14 -6.61 -9.51
C ILE A 125 0.75 -6.68 -8.88
N ASP A 126 0.64 -6.42 -7.58
CA ASP A 126 -0.63 -6.52 -6.88
C ASP A 126 -0.61 -5.66 -5.62
N VAL A 127 -1.70 -4.94 -5.35
CA VAL A 127 -1.90 -4.14 -4.15
C VAL A 127 -3.30 -4.38 -3.63
N GLY A 128 -3.42 -4.63 -2.31
CA GLY A 128 -4.74 -4.91 -1.72
C GLY A 128 -4.93 -4.64 -0.24
#